data_a16097ae5368eefa4723e0bd641147f3
#
_entry.id   a16097ae5368eefa4723e0bd641147f3
#
_cell.length_a   1.000
_cell.length_b   1.000
_cell.length_c   1.000
_cell.angle_alpha   90.00
_cell.angle_beta   90.00
_cell.angle_gamma   90.00
#
_symmetry.space_group_name_H-M   'P 1'
#
loop_
_entity.id
_entity.type
_entity.pdbx_description
1 polymer ?
#
loop_
_entity_poly.entity_id
_entity_poly.type
_entity_poly.pdbx_seq_one_letter_code
_entity_poly.pdbx_strand_id
1 'polypeptide(L)'
;MVEMTKPIPDKAEVALEYPDKLYIGTFGHSARFDAHLDETGISLSLDRTGEPKERKSVRIHFHYALFAEILHELARTVSKLPPSDTGHRDALREGAKALYDALLEKSDASQMSPEEEVLLLHVME
;
A
#
# COMPACT_ATOMS: atom_id res chain seq x y z
N MET A 1 -0.90 -7.78 -21.79
CA MET A 1 -1.37 -7.04 -20.62
C MET A 1 -0.45 -5.87 -20.30
N VAL A 2 -1.04 -4.78 -19.97
CA VAL A 2 -0.24 -3.62 -19.66
C VAL A 2 0.52 -3.82 -18.36
N GLU A 3 1.76 -3.48 -18.38
CA GLU A 3 2.62 -3.60 -17.23
C GLU A 3 2.32 -2.49 -16.24
N MET A 4 1.80 -2.86 -15.07
CA MET A 4 1.45 -1.89 -14.05
C MET A 4 2.52 -1.77 -12.97
N THR A 5 3.56 -2.59 -13.07
CA THR A 5 4.60 -2.58 -12.06
C THR A 5 5.54 -1.39 -12.21
N LYS A 6 6.15 -1.01 -11.11
CA LYS A 6 7.09 0.08 -11.07
C LYS A 6 8.37 -0.36 -10.40
N PRO A 7 9.51 0.26 -10.73
CA PRO A 7 10.74 -0.06 -10.03
C PRO A 7 10.64 0.31 -8.56
N ILE A 8 11.29 -0.48 -7.73
CA ILE A 8 11.27 -0.25 -6.30
C ILE A 8 12.25 0.86 -5.94
N PRO A 9 11.79 1.93 -5.32
CA PRO A 9 12.71 2.91 -4.73
C PRO A 9 13.24 2.35 -3.43
N ASP A 10 14.55 2.44 -3.22
CA ASP A 10 15.18 1.89 -2.04
C ASP A 10 15.03 0.37 -2.03
N LYS A 11 14.42 -0.21 -1.02
CA LYS A 11 14.31 -1.67 -0.94
C LYS A 11 13.19 -2.07 0.00
N ALA A 12 12.84 -3.33 -0.09
CA ALA A 12 11.90 -3.95 0.84
C ALA A 12 12.49 -5.26 1.31
N GLU A 13 12.22 -5.61 2.55
CA GLU A 13 12.66 -6.87 3.13
C GLU A 13 11.45 -7.65 3.57
N VAL A 14 11.45 -8.93 3.27
CA VAL A 14 10.31 -9.80 3.55
C VAL A 14 10.82 -11.00 4.34
N ALA A 15 10.10 -11.35 5.37
CA ALA A 15 10.40 -12.54 6.15
C ALA A 15 9.13 -13.33 6.37
N LEU A 16 9.22 -14.63 6.16
CA LEU A 16 8.13 -15.54 6.46
C LEU A 16 8.66 -16.53 7.46
N GLU A 17 8.08 -16.55 8.63
CA GLU A 17 8.54 -17.40 9.73
C GLU A 17 7.53 -18.50 10.00
N TYR A 18 8.02 -19.73 9.96
CA TYR A 18 7.24 -20.89 10.39
C TYR A 18 7.96 -21.51 11.57
N PRO A 19 7.30 -22.39 12.32
CA PRO A 19 7.96 -23.00 13.48
C PRO A 19 9.26 -23.69 13.12
N ASP A 20 9.38 -24.22 11.92
CA ASP A 20 10.56 -24.98 11.52
C ASP A 20 11.36 -24.34 10.39
N LYS A 21 10.95 -23.17 9.91
CA LYS A 21 11.59 -22.57 8.74
C LYS A 21 11.52 -21.06 8.80
N LEU A 22 12.49 -20.45 8.14
CA LEU A 22 12.50 -18.99 7.96
C LEU A 22 12.88 -18.69 6.53
N TYR A 23 12.03 -17.96 5.85
CA TYR A 23 12.32 -17.48 4.49
C TYR A 23 12.53 -15.98 4.53
N ILE A 24 13.64 -15.53 4.02
CA ILE A 24 13.97 -14.10 4.00
C ILE A 24 14.29 -13.70 2.57
N GLY A 25 13.78 -12.55 2.15
CA GLY A 25 14.07 -12.03 0.84
C GLY A 25 14.20 -10.53 0.86
N THR A 26 15.11 -10.01 0.04
CA THR A 26 15.28 -8.58 -0.15
C THR A 26 14.97 -8.24 -1.59
N PHE A 27 14.17 -7.20 -1.79
CA PHE A 27 13.81 -6.70 -3.10
C PHE A 27 14.32 -5.28 -3.22
N GLY A 28 15.26 -5.07 -4.13
CA GLY A 28 15.88 -3.75 -4.30
C GLY A 28 15.62 -3.19 -5.69
N HIS A 29 16.59 -2.44 -6.20
CA HIS A 29 16.40 -1.72 -7.45
C HIS A 29 16.14 -2.62 -8.65
N SER A 30 16.56 -3.87 -8.59
CA SER A 30 16.32 -4.81 -9.69
C SER A 30 14.92 -5.41 -9.63
N ALA A 31 14.14 -5.05 -8.63
CA ALA A 31 12.80 -5.60 -8.45
C ALA A 31 11.76 -4.52 -8.76
N ARG A 32 10.53 -4.98 -8.89
CA ARG A 32 9.41 -4.08 -9.19
C ARG A 32 8.27 -4.38 -8.24
N PHE A 33 7.40 -3.41 -8.08
CA PHE A 33 6.25 -3.58 -7.20
C PHE A 33 4.97 -3.17 -7.91
N ASP A 34 3.87 -3.64 -7.38
CA ASP A 34 2.55 -3.28 -7.87
C ASP A 34 1.60 -3.22 -6.68
N ALA A 35 0.65 -2.33 -6.79
CA ALA A 35 -0.44 -2.23 -5.83
C ALA A 35 -1.71 -2.01 -6.61
N HIS A 36 -2.71 -2.86 -6.38
CA HIS A 36 -3.97 -2.69 -7.09
C HIS A 36 -5.12 -3.15 -6.21
N LEU A 37 -6.31 -2.79 -6.64
CA LEU A 37 -7.54 -3.08 -5.91
C LEU A 37 -8.36 -4.12 -6.64
N ASP A 38 -9.11 -4.89 -5.89
CA ASP A 38 -10.16 -5.73 -6.46
C ASP A 38 -11.38 -5.63 -5.56
N GLU A 39 -12.35 -6.51 -5.78
CA GLU A 39 -13.60 -6.42 -5.04
C GLU A 39 -13.44 -6.63 -3.55
N THR A 40 -12.44 -7.35 -3.14
CA THR A 40 -12.30 -7.73 -1.74
C THR A 40 -11.23 -6.96 -1.00
N GLY A 41 -10.30 -6.32 -1.71
CA GLY A 41 -9.24 -5.64 -0.99
C GLY A 41 -8.13 -5.14 -1.88
N ILE A 42 -6.99 -5.00 -1.26
CA ILE A 42 -5.79 -4.44 -1.86
C ILE A 42 -4.74 -5.52 -2.00
N SER A 43 -4.17 -5.62 -3.18
CA SER A 43 -3.10 -6.58 -3.44
C SER A 43 -1.79 -5.83 -3.65
N LEU A 44 -0.77 -6.26 -2.94
CA LEU A 44 0.58 -5.74 -3.10
C LEU A 44 1.47 -6.86 -3.57
N SER A 45 2.35 -6.55 -4.51
CA SER A 45 3.30 -7.56 -4.96
C SER A 45 4.67 -6.95 -5.15
N LEU A 46 5.67 -7.79 -4.91
CA LEU A 46 7.06 -7.46 -5.18
C LEU A 46 7.60 -8.59 -6.04
N ASP A 47 8.26 -8.24 -7.13
CA ASP A 47 8.77 -9.22 -8.07
C ASP A 47 10.20 -8.91 -8.44
N ARG A 48 11.01 -9.95 -8.46
CA ARG A 48 12.35 -9.88 -9.01
C ARG A 48 12.45 -10.93 -10.08
N THR A 49 12.74 -10.51 -11.31
CA THR A 49 12.94 -11.43 -12.42
C THR A 49 14.43 -11.69 -12.59
N GLY A 50 14.76 -12.68 -13.38
CA GLY A 50 16.15 -13.04 -13.62
C GLY A 50 16.25 -14.51 -13.92
N GLU A 51 17.43 -15.07 -13.70
CA GLU A 51 17.61 -16.50 -13.84
C GLU A 51 16.66 -17.24 -12.92
N PRO A 52 16.24 -18.45 -13.28
CA PRO A 52 15.23 -19.15 -12.46
C PRO A 52 15.53 -19.17 -10.97
N LYS A 53 16.77 -19.39 -10.60
CA LYS A 53 17.09 -19.46 -9.17
C LYS A 53 17.21 -18.11 -8.53
N GLU A 54 17.17 -17.04 -9.31
CA GLU A 54 17.20 -15.69 -8.78
C GLU A 54 15.82 -15.05 -8.73
N ARG A 55 14.84 -15.70 -9.33
CA ARG A 55 13.50 -15.18 -9.34
C ARG A 55 12.88 -15.30 -7.96
N LYS A 56 12.14 -14.29 -7.60
CA LYS A 56 11.35 -14.37 -6.39
C LYS A 56 10.23 -13.38 -6.48
N SER A 57 9.15 -13.70 -5.80
CA SER A 57 8.02 -12.79 -5.74
C SER A 57 7.29 -13.02 -4.44
N VAL A 58 6.60 -11.98 -4.01
CA VAL A 58 5.73 -12.07 -2.85
C VAL A 58 4.47 -11.32 -3.17
N ARG A 59 3.34 -11.85 -2.72
CA ARG A 59 2.05 -11.20 -2.90
C ARG A 59 1.33 -11.22 -1.57
N ILE A 60 0.75 -10.08 -1.24
CA ILE A 60 -0.01 -9.97 -0.02
C ILE A 60 -1.35 -9.35 -0.40
N HIS A 61 -2.42 -9.96 0.08
CA HIS A 61 -3.75 -9.46 -0.18
C HIS A 61 -4.40 -9.10 1.15
N PHE A 62 -4.72 -7.84 1.31
CA PHE A 62 -5.38 -7.34 2.50
C PHE A 62 -6.83 -7.04 2.18
N HIS A 63 -7.75 -7.61 2.93
CA HIS A 63 -9.13 -7.18 2.82
C HIS A 63 -9.24 -5.76 3.34
N TYR A 64 -10.24 -5.03 2.85
CA TYR A 64 -10.30 -3.60 3.11
C TYR A 64 -10.34 -3.24 4.59
N ALA A 65 -11.10 -4.00 5.38
CA ALA A 65 -11.19 -3.69 6.80
C ALA A 65 -9.83 -3.79 7.48
N LEU A 66 -9.06 -4.82 7.15
CA LEU A 66 -7.73 -4.96 7.72
C LEU A 66 -6.81 -3.84 7.24
N PHE A 67 -6.87 -3.52 5.96
CA PHE A 67 -6.00 -2.47 5.45
C PHE A 67 -6.32 -1.13 6.11
N ALA A 68 -7.61 -0.86 6.32
CA ALA A 68 -7.99 0.37 7.03
C ALA A 68 -7.40 0.40 8.43
N GLU A 69 -7.42 -0.74 9.13
CA GLU A 69 -6.84 -0.78 10.46
C GLU A 69 -5.33 -0.62 10.42
N ILE A 70 -4.69 -1.16 9.39
CA ILE A 70 -3.25 -0.96 9.22
C ILE A 70 -2.95 0.52 9.06
N LEU A 71 -3.76 1.22 8.27
CA LEU A 71 -3.56 2.66 8.09
C LEU A 71 -3.70 3.41 9.42
N HIS A 72 -4.67 3.03 10.23
CA HIS A 72 -4.82 3.64 11.55
C HIS A 72 -3.58 3.41 12.42
N GLU A 73 -3.07 2.18 12.41
CA GLU A 73 -1.89 1.89 13.19
C GLU A 73 -0.67 2.63 12.67
N LEU A 74 -0.54 2.75 11.36
CA LEU A 74 0.56 3.51 10.79
C LEU A 74 0.49 4.97 11.22
N ALA A 75 -0.71 5.55 11.21
CA ALA A 75 -0.87 6.93 11.64
C ALA A 75 -0.42 7.10 13.09
N ARG A 76 -0.76 6.13 13.93
CA ARG A 76 -0.38 6.19 15.33
C ARG A 76 1.13 6.11 15.53
N THR A 77 1.78 5.22 14.78
CA THR A 77 3.21 5.00 14.97
C THR A 77 4.07 6.04 14.25
N VAL A 78 3.59 6.53 13.10
CA VAL A 78 4.38 7.48 12.32
C VAL A 78 4.56 8.80 13.06
N SER A 79 3.68 9.09 14.02
CA SER A 79 3.83 10.28 14.82
C SER A 79 5.10 10.25 15.66
N LYS A 80 5.71 9.07 15.80
CA LYS A 80 6.93 8.93 16.58
C LYS A 80 8.19 9.26 15.78
N LEU A 81 8.06 9.50 14.49
CA LEU A 81 9.21 9.93 13.71
C LEU A 81 9.72 11.27 14.23
N PRO A 82 11.04 11.42 14.36
CA PRO A 82 11.57 12.70 14.84
C PRO A 82 11.16 13.84 13.93
N PRO A 83 10.82 15.00 14.49
CA PRO A 83 10.48 16.15 13.63
C PRO A 83 11.61 16.55 12.68
N SER A 84 12.85 16.22 13.03
CA SER A 84 14.00 16.56 12.17
C SER A 84 14.12 15.64 10.97
N ASP A 85 13.38 14.53 10.96
CA ASP A 85 13.43 13.59 9.84
C ASP A 85 12.46 14.03 8.75
N THR A 86 12.82 15.13 8.08
CA THR A 86 11.91 15.72 7.11
C THR A 86 11.79 14.91 5.84
N GLY A 87 12.86 14.23 5.44
CA GLY A 87 12.81 13.44 4.21
C GLY A 87 11.79 12.34 4.26
N HIS A 88 11.82 11.54 5.31
CA HIS A 88 10.87 10.44 5.43
C HIS A 88 9.47 10.97 5.68
N ARG A 89 9.34 12.00 6.50
CA ARG A 89 8.02 12.57 6.78
C ARG A 89 7.38 13.13 5.52
N ASP A 90 8.16 13.81 4.70
CA ASP A 90 7.62 14.41 3.49
C ASP A 90 7.17 13.34 2.49
N ALA A 91 7.98 12.30 2.31
CA ALA A 91 7.63 11.23 1.39
C ALA A 91 6.34 10.53 1.83
N LEU A 92 6.24 10.23 3.12
CA LEU A 92 5.05 9.57 3.64
C LEU A 92 3.83 10.45 3.55
N ARG A 93 4.01 11.76 3.82
CA ARG A 93 2.88 12.69 3.74
C ARG A 93 2.37 12.78 2.31
N GLU A 94 3.27 12.85 1.35
CA GLU A 94 2.85 12.93 -0.04
C GLU A 94 2.07 11.69 -0.46
N GLY A 95 2.55 10.52 -0.07
CA GLY A 95 1.85 9.29 -0.38
C GLY A 95 0.49 9.22 0.30
N ALA A 96 0.45 9.58 1.57
CA ALA A 96 -0.80 9.57 2.30
C ALA A 96 -1.80 10.57 1.74
N LYS A 97 -1.30 11.75 1.33
CA LYS A 97 -2.16 12.75 0.74
C LYS A 97 -2.73 12.27 -0.58
N ALA A 98 -1.90 11.64 -1.40
CA ALA A 98 -2.39 11.11 -2.67
C ALA A 98 -3.49 10.08 -2.45
N LEU A 99 -3.32 9.22 -1.45
CA LEU A 99 -4.34 8.23 -1.13
C LEU A 99 -5.62 8.92 -0.66
N TYR A 100 -5.48 9.87 0.24
CA TYR A 100 -6.64 10.58 0.77
C TYR A 100 -7.40 11.31 -0.33
N ASP A 101 -6.66 12.01 -1.18
CA ASP A 101 -7.28 12.76 -2.26
C ASP A 101 -7.98 11.83 -3.25
N ALA A 102 -7.38 10.68 -3.54
CA ALA A 102 -7.98 9.72 -4.45
C ALA A 102 -9.29 9.19 -3.90
N LEU A 103 -9.33 8.95 -2.59
CA LEU A 103 -10.55 8.48 -1.96
C LEU A 103 -11.65 9.54 -2.02
N LEU A 104 -11.28 10.79 -1.89
CA LEU A 104 -12.25 11.88 -2.03
C LEU A 104 -12.76 12.00 -3.45
N GLU A 105 -11.87 11.84 -4.43
CA GLU A 105 -12.29 11.92 -5.83
C GLU A 105 -13.28 10.82 -6.18
N LYS A 106 -13.12 9.66 -5.60
CA LYS A 106 -14.05 8.56 -5.82
C LYS A 106 -15.40 8.82 -5.19
N SER A 107 -15.48 9.82 -4.36
CA SER A 107 -16.76 10.29 -3.86
C SER A 107 -17.49 11.10 -4.90
N ASP A 108 -17.06 10.99 -6.15
CA ASP A 108 -17.65 11.69 -7.25
C ASP A 108 -19.16 11.59 -7.18
N ALA A 109 -19.81 12.72 -7.00
CA ALA A 109 -21.27 12.74 -6.81
C ALA A 109 -21.99 12.23 -8.04
N SER A 110 -21.36 12.31 -9.21
CA SER A 110 -22.00 11.87 -10.44
C SER A 110 -22.24 10.36 -10.45
N GLN A 111 -21.59 9.64 -9.57
CA GLN A 111 -21.73 8.19 -9.51
C GLN A 111 -22.46 7.71 -8.28
N MET A 112 -22.97 8.62 -7.50
CA MET A 112 -23.64 8.27 -6.26
C MET A 112 -25.08 8.70 -6.29
N SER A 113 -25.94 7.93 -5.62
CA SER A 113 -27.30 8.38 -5.43
C SER A 113 -27.28 9.55 -4.45
N PRO A 114 -28.31 10.40 -4.49
CA PRO A 114 -28.37 11.49 -3.52
C PRO A 114 -28.32 11.02 -2.08
N GLU A 115 -28.90 9.87 -1.80
CA GLU A 115 -28.88 9.34 -0.45
C GLU A 115 -27.48 8.93 -0.02
N GLU A 116 -26.73 8.32 -0.93
CA GLU A 116 -25.36 7.93 -0.63
C GLU A 116 -24.50 9.17 -0.42
N GLU A 117 -24.73 10.19 -1.21
CA GLU A 117 -23.97 11.42 -1.07
C GLU A 117 -24.20 12.07 0.27
N VAL A 118 -25.44 12.13 0.70
CA VAL A 118 -25.76 12.71 2.00
C VAL A 118 -25.13 11.89 3.12
N LEU A 119 -25.20 10.59 3.00
CA LEU A 119 -24.62 9.73 4.03
C LEU A 119 -23.10 9.93 4.12
N LEU A 120 -22.45 10.03 2.98
CA LEU A 120 -21.01 10.23 2.96
C LEU A 120 -20.65 11.55 3.63
N LEU A 121 -21.35 12.62 3.31
CA LEU A 121 -21.08 13.91 3.92
C LEU A 121 -21.27 13.86 5.43
N HIS A 122 -22.29 13.16 5.86
CA HIS A 122 -22.57 13.02 7.29
C HIS A 122 -21.44 12.30 8.01
N VAL A 123 -20.94 11.25 7.40
CA VAL A 123 -19.85 10.46 7.98
C VAL A 123 -18.56 11.28 8.08
N MET A 124 -18.34 12.15 7.12
CA MET A 124 -17.10 12.91 7.10
C MET A 124 -17.12 14.15 8.00
N GLU A 125 -18.26 14.44 8.58
CA GLU A 125 -18.33 15.49 9.56
C GLU A 125 -17.80 15.02 10.89
#